data_2406b13412f97aa1622fd8aac5222a22
#
_entry.id   2406b13412f97aa1622fd8aac5222a22
#
_cell.length_a   1.000
_cell.length_b   1.000
_cell.length_c   1.000
_cell.angle_alpha   90.00
_cell.angle_beta   90.00
_cell.angle_gamma   90.00
#
_symmetry.space_group_name_H-M   'P 1'
#
loop_
_entity.id
_entity.type
_entity.pdbx_description
1 polymer ?
#
loop_
_entity_poly.entity_id
_entity_poly.type
_entity_poly.pdbx_seq_one_letter_code
_entity_poly.pdbx_strand_id
1 'polypeptide(L)'
;MTPTPHLLPPPGPPSRRTVLRWGALGGTGVALGPLSACAGPTGAPGPGTLTLGLNRSLVSLDNKLNQFDAAVTVQRAVRQALTWIGPDLQPRLVLADRFEMTSPTAWSVRLREGVRYSDGSPVTVGDVDTALRMYGKVNGSFLLGLFPEMPTVEATGERTFLLRTERPVPVLDRLMANIHITPAKANRPEELQSGLGSGPYRVVSANGGAGEYTLARNTEYWGKQPPVDKVRVRFVPEESSRVIALRSGELDVVDTLTPDSAEQLAGLPGVAVQETPGVRICQLFYNFRKPEGHPLADARVRHALTYAIDGESLIRDVLIDSAEAAEGVVPLALQGAVRTGTYAYDPRRAKALLKSLDAEDLRITIMWESGEFAGDTSVMEAVVDMLKDVGVRASLRQFEPGGDILKWRQGRGGDWDVIGNGFPGTTGQALTSLQGMYGGTAEKERTRDTYMGYVIPRIERQLSDAATETDAAERDRKLAALQHAVWDTWPSLWAFAPKTLLARRDRVQGLALQPVNSYDLTAVRLEG
;
A
#
# COMPACT_ATOMS: atom_id res chain seq x y z
N MET A 1 44.08 -22.76 -18.40
CA MET A 1 44.45 -21.99 -17.17
C MET A 1 44.69 -20.54 -17.61
N THR A 2 43.70 -19.72 -17.50
CA THR A 2 43.78 -18.27 -17.76
C THR A 2 43.60 -17.53 -16.42
N PRO A 3 44.42 -16.55 -16.09
CA PRO A 3 44.40 -15.91 -14.77
C PRO A 3 43.25 -14.90 -14.67
N THR A 4 42.58 -14.89 -13.53
CA THR A 4 41.53 -13.98 -13.11
C THR A 4 42.12 -12.59 -12.81
N PRO A 5 41.53 -11.48 -13.22
CA PRO A 5 42.00 -10.15 -12.85
C PRO A 5 41.57 -9.79 -11.41
N HIS A 6 42.52 -9.42 -10.58
CA HIS A 6 42.30 -8.84 -9.25
C HIS A 6 41.72 -7.42 -9.37
N LEU A 7 40.52 -7.20 -8.87
CA LEU A 7 39.91 -5.88 -8.66
C LEU A 7 40.51 -5.27 -7.37
N LEU A 8 41.09 -4.09 -7.50
CA LEU A 8 41.55 -3.28 -6.38
C LEU A 8 40.34 -2.68 -5.62
N PRO A 9 40.38 -2.57 -4.29
CA PRO A 9 39.33 -1.96 -3.51
C PRO A 9 39.26 -0.44 -3.75
N PRO A 10 38.05 0.19 -3.61
CA PRO A 10 37.87 1.62 -3.78
C PRO A 10 38.60 2.42 -2.70
N PRO A 11 39.07 3.65 -2.98
CA PRO A 11 39.75 4.49 -2.02
C PRO A 11 38.80 4.96 -0.91
N GLY A 12 39.21 4.84 0.33
CA GLY A 12 38.49 5.28 1.52
C GLY A 12 38.39 6.82 1.62
N PRO A 13 37.45 7.34 2.44
CA PRO A 13 37.17 8.77 2.55
C PRO A 13 38.39 9.52 3.16
N PRO A 14 38.64 10.77 2.73
CA PRO A 14 39.79 11.53 3.22
C PRO A 14 39.65 11.93 4.70
N SER A 15 40.73 11.81 5.45
CA SER A 15 40.78 12.15 6.88
C SER A 15 40.69 13.66 7.12
N ARG A 16 40.07 14.04 8.26
CA ARG A 16 39.84 15.44 8.70
C ARG A 16 41.11 16.35 8.77
N ARG A 17 42.31 15.83 8.54
CA ARG A 17 43.58 16.60 8.60
C ARG A 17 44.01 17.21 7.28
N THR A 18 43.40 16.90 6.15
CA THR A 18 43.82 17.37 4.82
C THR A 18 43.15 18.68 4.40
N VAL A 19 42.11 19.15 5.11
CA VAL A 19 41.30 20.34 4.74
C VAL A 19 41.90 21.67 5.26
N LEU A 20 42.93 21.63 6.11
CA LEU A 20 43.45 22.84 6.81
C LEU A 20 44.76 23.44 6.23
N ARG A 21 45.16 23.13 5.02
CA ARG A 21 46.42 23.61 4.42
C ARG A 21 46.34 24.42 3.14
N TRP A 22 45.16 24.93 2.75
CA TRP A 22 45.05 25.81 1.58
C TRP A 22 44.33 27.11 1.92
N GLY A 23 44.95 27.92 2.69
CA GLY A 23 44.46 29.25 3.03
C GLY A 23 45.60 30.17 3.47
N ALA A 24 46.40 30.65 2.54
CA ALA A 24 47.15 31.91 2.63
C ALA A 24 48.00 32.11 1.36
N LEU A 25 47.55 33.02 0.49
CA LEU A 25 48.39 34.01 -0.23
C LEU A 25 47.62 34.61 -1.40
N GLY A 26 47.50 35.94 -1.40
CA GLY A 26 47.15 36.70 -2.61
C GLY A 26 45.94 37.61 -2.46
N GLY A 27 46.12 38.76 -1.77
CA GLY A 27 45.22 39.88 -1.90
C GLY A 27 45.48 40.66 -3.17
N THR A 28 44.42 41.14 -3.81
CA THR A 28 44.22 42.50 -4.39
C THR A 28 43.05 42.52 -5.32
N GLY A 29 42.20 43.55 -5.23
CA GLY A 29 41.32 43.96 -6.33
C GLY A 29 39.84 43.78 -6.09
N VAL A 30 39.23 44.77 -5.51
CA VAL A 30 37.80 45.06 -5.39
C VAL A 30 37.09 45.08 -6.74
N ALA A 31 36.03 44.28 -6.90
CA ALA A 31 34.88 44.65 -7.71
C ALA A 31 33.65 44.02 -7.05
N LEU A 32 32.84 44.85 -6.41
CA LEU A 32 31.48 44.52 -5.92
C LEU A 32 30.58 44.29 -7.12
N GLY A 33 30.50 43.05 -7.61
CA GLY A 33 29.39 42.58 -8.45
C GLY A 33 28.33 41.97 -7.55
N PRO A 34 27.02 42.11 -7.87
CA PRO A 34 26.00 41.48 -7.05
C PRO A 34 26.14 39.97 -7.11
N LEU A 35 26.34 39.35 -5.95
CA LEU A 35 26.20 37.89 -5.77
C LEU A 35 24.77 37.52 -6.15
N SER A 36 24.56 37.17 -7.43
CA SER A 36 23.41 36.36 -7.81
C SER A 36 23.57 35.02 -7.12
N ALA A 37 22.99 34.91 -5.93
CA ALA A 37 22.75 33.63 -5.29
C ALA A 37 22.00 32.77 -6.32
N CYS A 38 22.59 31.66 -6.74
CA CYS A 38 21.89 30.57 -7.37
C CYS A 38 20.92 29.98 -6.34
N ALA A 39 19.80 30.71 -6.11
CA ALA A 39 18.60 30.12 -5.56
C ALA A 39 18.10 29.19 -6.67
N GLY A 40 18.22 27.87 -6.47
CA GLY A 40 17.48 26.91 -7.26
C GLY A 40 16.01 27.30 -7.29
N PRO A 41 15.22 26.86 -8.26
CA PRO A 41 13.84 27.32 -8.45
C PRO A 41 12.94 26.79 -7.33
N THR A 42 12.97 27.43 -6.17
CA THR A 42 11.94 27.36 -5.11
C THR A 42 10.89 28.43 -5.40
N GLY A 43 10.33 28.42 -6.60
CA GLY A 43 9.20 29.26 -6.93
C GLY A 43 7.93 28.63 -6.39
N ALA A 44 7.09 29.41 -5.70
CA ALA A 44 5.72 29.04 -5.43
C ALA A 44 5.08 28.49 -6.72
N PRO A 45 4.25 27.44 -6.65
CA PRO A 45 3.64 26.84 -7.83
C PRO A 45 2.86 27.92 -8.58
N GLY A 46 2.99 27.94 -9.91
CA GLY A 46 2.21 28.86 -10.74
C GLY A 46 0.72 28.62 -10.58
N PRO A 47 -0.13 29.61 -10.86
CA PRO A 47 -1.57 29.56 -10.55
C PRO A 47 -2.30 28.35 -11.13
N GLY A 48 -1.84 27.75 -12.21
CA GLY A 48 -2.43 26.54 -12.83
C GLY A 48 -1.77 25.21 -12.47
N THR A 49 -0.88 25.17 -11.47
CA THR A 49 -0.17 23.95 -11.08
C THR A 49 -0.65 23.45 -9.73
N LEU A 50 -1.07 22.19 -9.65
CA LEU A 50 -1.32 21.47 -8.41
C LEU A 50 -0.01 20.85 -7.91
N THR A 51 0.33 21.05 -6.65
CA THR A 51 1.53 20.47 -6.05
C THR A 51 1.17 19.49 -4.94
N LEU A 52 1.55 18.22 -5.10
CA LEU A 52 1.29 17.15 -4.14
C LEU A 52 2.57 16.80 -3.38
N GLY A 53 2.50 16.74 -2.05
CA GLY A 53 3.55 16.23 -1.18
C GLY A 53 3.16 14.85 -0.65
N LEU A 54 3.83 13.79 -1.12
CA LEU A 54 3.54 12.41 -0.76
C LEU A 54 4.64 11.85 0.16
N ASN A 55 4.26 10.94 1.07
CA ASN A 55 5.15 10.43 2.12
C ASN A 55 6.19 9.41 1.64
N ARG A 56 5.92 8.70 0.55
CA ARG A 56 6.81 7.66 0.01
C ARG A 56 7.21 7.93 -1.42
N SER A 57 8.45 7.60 -1.75
CA SER A 57 9.00 7.78 -3.09
C SER A 57 8.40 6.78 -4.10
N LEU A 58 8.16 7.27 -5.29
CA LEU A 58 7.85 6.45 -6.46
C LEU A 58 9.13 5.78 -6.95
N VAL A 59 9.33 4.54 -6.58
CA VAL A 59 10.49 3.74 -7.03
C VAL A 59 10.37 3.44 -8.53
N SER A 60 9.14 3.23 -9.03
CA SER A 60 8.86 2.91 -10.42
C SER A 60 7.45 3.36 -10.82
N LEU A 61 7.30 3.82 -12.06
CA LEU A 61 5.99 3.97 -12.69
C LEU A 61 5.33 2.64 -13.05
N ASP A 62 6.10 1.56 -13.05
CA ASP A 62 5.59 0.21 -13.24
C ASP A 62 4.99 -0.31 -11.91
N ASN A 63 3.67 -0.42 -11.84
CA ASN A 63 2.98 -0.87 -10.64
C ASN A 63 3.22 -2.34 -10.28
N LYS A 64 3.82 -3.13 -11.17
CA LYS A 64 4.31 -4.47 -10.83
C LYS A 64 5.44 -4.44 -9.80
N LEU A 65 6.23 -3.37 -9.80
CA LEU A 65 7.42 -3.18 -8.97
C LEU A 65 7.19 -2.23 -7.80
N ASN A 66 6.17 -1.37 -7.88
CA ASN A 66 5.88 -0.36 -6.86
C ASN A 66 4.38 -0.25 -6.62
N GLN A 67 3.94 -0.68 -5.46
CA GLN A 67 2.53 -0.82 -5.07
C GLN A 67 2.21 -0.03 -3.80
N PHE A 68 3.08 0.89 -3.38
CA PHE A 68 2.80 1.78 -2.27
C PHE A 68 1.67 2.76 -2.63
N ASP A 69 0.81 3.05 -1.67
CA ASP A 69 -0.38 3.88 -1.85
C ASP A 69 -0.07 5.23 -2.52
N ALA A 70 0.99 5.91 -2.09
CA ALA A 70 1.43 7.17 -2.68
C ALA A 70 1.75 7.05 -4.19
N ALA A 71 2.37 5.94 -4.61
CA ALA A 71 2.69 5.68 -6.01
C ALA A 71 1.45 5.43 -6.86
N VAL A 72 0.41 4.84 -6.29
CA VAL A 72 -0.85 4.51 -6.98
C VAL A 72 -1.50 5.76 -7.55
N THR A 73 -1.46 6.89 -6.85
CA THR A 73 -1.98 8.17 -7.36
C THR A 73 -1.33 8.57 -8.68
N VAL A 74 0.01 8.56 -8.75
CA VAL A 74 0.75 8.93 -9.96
C VAL A 74 0.54 7.90 -11.08
N GLN A 75 0.62 6.63 -10.73
CA GLN A 75 0.44 5.53 -11.69
C GLN A 75 -0.94 5.58 -12.34
N ARG A 76 -2.02 5.77 -11.55
CA ARG A 76 -3.41 5.89 -12.05
C ARG A 76 -3.64 7.14 -12.88
N ALA A 77 -2.99 8.26 -12.55
CA ALA A 77 -3.07 9.46 -13.36
C ALA A 77 -2.50 9.28 -14.77
N VAL A 78 -1.52 8.38 -14.93
CA VAL A 78 -0.80 8.13 -16.17
C VAL A 78 -1.30 6.89 -16.91
N ARG A 79 -1.65 5.82 -16.18
CA ARG A 79 -2.01 4.51 -16.74
C ARG A 79 -3.36 4.05 -16.24
N GLN A 80 -4.10 3.39 -17.09
CA GLN A 80 -5.41 2.89 -16.76
C GLN A 80 -5.45 1.35 -16.82
N ALA A 81 -6.41 0.79 -16.10
CA ALA A 81 -6.79 -0.62 -16.10
C ALA A 81 -8.11 -0.81 -16.84
N LEU A 82 -8.56 -2.04 -17.03
CA LEU A 82 -9.88 -2.33 -17.63
C LEU A 82 -11.01 -1.78 -16.76
N THR A 83 -10.84 -1.88 -15.46
CA THR A 83 -11.78 -1.42 -14.44
C THR A 83 -11.07 -0.56 -13.40
N TRP A 84 -11.80 0.06 -12.50
CA TRP A 84 -11.31 0.81 -11.36
C TRP A 84 -12.21 0.59 -10.15
N ILE A 85 -11.65 0.56 -8.95
CA ILE A 85 -12.44 0.53 -7.70
C ILE A 85 -12.74 1.98 -7.30
N GLY A 86 -14.03 2.33 -7.34
CA GLY A 86 -14.50 3.65 -6.99
C GLY A 86 -14.43 3.96 -5.48
N PRO A 87 -14.76 5.20 -5.07
CA PRO A 87 -14.80 5.59 -3.66
C PRO A 87 -15.79 4.79 -2.82
N ASP A 88 -16.83 4.25 -3.46
CA ASP A 88 -17.84 3.37 -2.89
C ASP A 88 -17.41 1.89 -2.86
N LEU A 89 -16.13 1.63 -3.14
CA LEU A 89 -15.54 0.30 -3.24
C LEU A 89 -16.20 -0.62 -4.28
N GLN A 90 -16.92 -0.04 -5.27
CA GLN A 90 -17.51 -0.78 -6.38
C GLN A 90 -16.65 -0.71 -7.64
N PRO A 91 -16.59 -1.78 -8.45
CA PRO A 91 -15.89 -1.78 -9.72
C PRO A 91 -16.59 -0.86 -10.72
N ARG A 92 -15.82 -0.05 -11.42
CA ARG A 92 -16.27 0.84 -12.49
C ARG A 92 -15.52 0.55 -13.76
N LEU A 93 -16.19 0.61 -14.89
CA LEU A 93 -15.57 0.41 -16.20
C LEU A 93 -14.71 1.62 -16.60
N VAL A 94 -13.47 1.37 -17.05
CA VAL A 94 -12.51 2.40 -17.49
C VAL A 94 -12.11 2.14 -18.93
N LEU A 95 -11.08 1.33 -19.19
CA LEU A 95 -10.70 0.94 -20.56
C LEU A 95 -11.70 -0.02 -21.19
N ALA A 96 -12.42 -0.79 -20.37
CA ALA A 96 -13.57 -1.57 -20.83
C ALA A 96 -14.83 -0.72 -20.83
N ASP A 97 -15.72 -0.93 -21.79
CA ASP A 97 -17.12 -0.46 -21.78
C ASP A 97 -18.12 -1.60 -21.55
N ARG A 98 -17.64 -2.85 -21.52
CA ARG A 98 -18.37 -4.05 -21.09
C ARG A 98 -17.42 -5.00 -20.38
N PHE A 99 -17.87 -5.56 -19.26
CA PHE A 99 -17.14 -6.56 -18.46
C PHE A 99 -18.16 -7.45 -17.74
N GLU A 100 -18.46 -8.60 -18.28
CA GLU A 100 -19.58 -9.45 -17.81
C GLU A 100 -19.15 -10.91 -17.72
N MET A 101 -19.47 -11.57 -16.60
CA MET A 101 -19.28 -13.00 -16.46
C MET A 101 -20.29 -13.75 -17.34
N THR A 102 -19.79 -14.54 -18.30
CA THR A 102 -20.59 -15.33 -19.22
C THR A 102 -20.67 -16.80 -18.84
N SER A 103 -19.69 -17.26 -18.07
CA SER A 103 -19.69 -18.57 -17.40
C SER A 103 -18.82 -18.49 -16.15
N PRO A 104 -18.84 -19.47 -15.26
CA PRO A 104 -17.98 -19.46 -14.05
C PRO A 104 -16.49 -19.22 -14.31
N THR A 105 -16.00 -19.60 -15.49
CA THR A 105 -14.59 -19.50 -15.89
C THR A 105 -14.35 -18.56 -17.08
N ALA A 106 -15.34 -17.77 -17.48
CA ALA A 106 -15.20 -16.86 -18.62
C ALA A 106 -15.91 -15.53 -18.40
N TRP A 107 -15.22 -14.45 -18.73
CA TRP A 107 -15.72 -13.08 -18.72
C TRP A 107 -15.62 -12.47 -20.10
N SER A 108 -16.74 -11.93 -20.62
CA SER A 108 -16.78 -11.19 -21.87
C SER A 108 -16.39 -9.73 -21.62
N VAL A 109 -15.40 -9.26 -22.32
CA VAL A 109 -14.86 -7.90 -22.19
C VAL A 109 -14.87 -7.21 -23.55
N ARG A 110 -15.24 -5.93 -23.57
CA ARG A 110 -15.11 -5.08 -24.75
C ARG A 110 -14.32 -3.82 -24.37
N LEU A 111 -13.26 -3.53 -25.11
CA LEU A 111 -12.53 -2.28 -25.01
C LEU A 111 -13.38 -1.12 -25.51
N ARG A 112 -13.31 -0.01 -24.79
CA ARG A 112 -13.94 1.27 -25.16
C ARG A 112 -13.38 1.75 -26.51
N GLU A 113 -14.26 2.32 -27.33
CA GLU A 113 -13.87 2.90 -28.60
C GLU A 113 -13.08 4.20 -28.41
N GLY A 114 -12.11 4.44 -29.29
CA GLY A 114 -11.35 5.69 -29.34
C GLY A 114 -10.30 5.87 -28.23
N VAL A 115 -10.07 4.86 -27.40
CA VAL A 115 -9.03 4.95 -26.36
C VAL A 115 -7.64 4.91 -27.00
N ARG A 116 -6.81 5.91 -26.65
CA ARG A 116 -5.43 6.07 -27.13
C ARG A 116 -4.47 6.23 -25.96
N TYR A 117 -3.24 5.84 -26.23
CA TYR A 117 -2.11 6.21 -25.38
C TYR A 117 -1.69 7.67 -25.65
N SER A 118 -0.87 8.22 -24.78
CA SER A 118 -0.38 9.60 -24.89
C SER A 118 0.55 9.87 -26.09
N ASP A 119 0.94 8.83 -26.83
CA ASP A 119 1.64 8.91 -28.12
C ASP A 119 0.68 8.83 -29.32
N GLY A 120 -0.63 8.80 -29.09
CA GLY A 120 -1.67 8.69 -30.11
C GLY A 120 -1.95 7.27 -30.60
N SER A 121 -1.17 6.25 -30.23
CA SER A 121 -1.42 4.86 -30.61
C SER A 121 -2.66 4.30 -29.91
N PRO A 122 -3.46 3.43 -30.57
CA PRO A 122 -4.67 2.86 -29.97
C PRO A 122 -4.34 1.83 -28.88
N VAL A 123 -5.23 1.72 -27.88
CA VAL A 123 -5.23 0.60 -26.93
C VAL A 123 -5.88 -0.61 -27.59
N THR A 124 -5.22 -1.76 -27.55
CA THR A 124 -5.63 -2.98 -28.24
C THR A 124 -5.83 -4.18 -27.31
N VAL A 125 -6.51 -5.22 -27.79
CA VAL A 125 -6.62 -6.51 -27.09
C VAL A 125 -5.25 -7.16 -26.88
N GLY A 126 -4.31 -6.96 -27.82
CA GLY A 126 -2.93 -7.45 -27.68
C GLY A 126 -2.15 -6.79 -26.54
N ASP A 127 -2.49 -5.53 -26.20
CA ASP A 127 -1.88 -4.85 -25.03
C ASP A 127 -2.38 -5.47 -23.72
N VAL A 128 -3.67 -5.84 -23.66
CA VAL A 128 -4.26 -6.52 -22.49
C VAL A 128 -3.60 -7.89 -22.28
N ASP A 129 -3.49 -8.68 -23.35
CA ASP A 129 -2.85 -10.00 -23.31
C ASP A 129 -1.38 -9.90 -22.86
N THR A 130 -0.65 -8.93 -23.42
CA THR A 130 0.74 -8.69 -23.03
C THR A 130 0.86 -8.27 -21.58
N ALA A 131 0.00 -7.36 -21.11
CA ALA A 131 0.01 -6.93 -19.72
C ALA A 131 -0.20 -8.12 -18.76
N LEU A 132 -1.22 -8.94 -18.98
CA LEU A 132 -1.50 -10.11 -18.15
C LEU A 132 -0.31 -11.10 -18.11
N ARG A 133 0.28 -11.41 -19.27
CA ARG A 133 1.45 -12.27 -19.35
C ARG A 133 2.68 -11.70 -18.63
N MET A 134 2.85 -10.37 -18.68
CA MET A 134 3.96 -9.71 -17.96
C MET A 134 3.75 -9.73 -16.45
N TYR A 135 2.54 -9.44 -15.98
CA TYR A 135 2.23 -9.54 -14.55
C TYR A 135 2.44 -10.95 -14.02
N GLY A 136 2.03 -11.97 -14.77
CA GLY A 136 2.21 -13.38 -14.39
C GLY A 136 3.67 -13.85 -14.24
N LYS A 137 4.64 -13.06 -14.73
CA LYS A 137 6.07 -13.40 -14.66
C LYS A 137 6.84 -12.70 -13.54
N VAL A 138 6.22 -11.79 -12.79
CA VAL A 138 6.90 -11.03 -11.73
C VAL A 138 6.86 -11.80 -10.42
N ASN A 139 7.95 -12.43 -10.03
CA ASN A 139 8.07 -13.12 -8.76
C ASN A 139 8.01 -12.14 -7.58
N GLY A 140 7.25 -12.49 -6.55
CA GLY A 140 7.14 -11.69 -5.31
C GLY A 140 6.29 -10.43 -5.43
N SER A 141 5.53 -10.26 -6.52
CA SER A 141 4.56 -9.18 -6.62
C SER A 141 3.38 -9.43 -5.69
N PHE A 142 3.07 -8.46 -4.83
CA PHE A 142 1.86 -8.48 -4.01
C PHE A 142 0.58 -8.66 -4.85
N LEU A 143 0.52 -8.04 -6.03
CA LEU A 143 -0.63 -8.13 -6.92
C LEU A 143 -0.87 -9.55 -7.43
N LEU A 144 0.18 -10.34 -7.65
CA LEU A 144 0.02 -11.75 -8.02
C LEU A 144 -0.62 -12.57 -6.90
N GLY A 145 -0.35 -12.23 -5.65
CA GLY A 145 -0.97 -12.87 -4.49
C GLY A 145 -2.49 -12.65 -4.40
N LEU A 146 -3.01 -11.61 -5.05
CA LEU A 146 -4.45 -11.34 -5.11
C LEU A 146 -5.18 -12.23 -6.14
N PHE A 147 -4.48 -12.69 -7.18
CA PHE A 147 -5.06 -13.52 -8.22
C PHE A 147 -4.90 -15.01 -7.85
N PRO A 148 -5.99 -15.79 -7.81
CA PRO A 148 -5.89 -17.24 -7.65
C PRO A 148 -5.16 -17.88 -8.84
N GLU A 149 -5.31 -17.28 -10.03
CA GLU A 149 -4.60 -17.56 -11.26
C GLU A 149 -4.72 -16.35 -12.21
N MET A 150 -3.72 -16.15 -13.07
CA MET A 150 -3.77 -15.12 -14.09
C MET A 150 -4.70 -15.55 -15.23
N PRO A 151 -5.70 -14.74 -15.61
CA PRO A 151 -6.56 -15.06 -16.72
C PRO A 151 -5.80 -15.01 -18.06
N THR A 152 -6.23 -15.81 -19.01
CA THR A 152 -5.77 -15.77 -20.40
C THR A 152 -6.73 -14.98 -21.28
N VAL A 153 -6.20 -14.35 -22.34
CA VAL A 153 -7.00 -13.58 -23.32
C VAL A 153 -7.28 -14.42 -24.55
N GLU A 154 -8.57 -14.55 -24.89
CA GLU A 154 -9.03 -15.14 -26.15
C GLU A 154 -9.73 -14.04 -26.97
N ALA A 155 -9.07 -13.52 -28.00
CA ALA A 155 -9.64 -12.48 -28.85
C ALA A 155 -10.84 -13.02 -29.64
N THR A 156 -11.98 -12.31 -29.56
CA THR A 156 -13.21 -12.65 -30.29
C THR A 156 -13.58 -11.59 -31.36
N GLY A 157 -12.82 -10.50 -31.42
CA GLY A 157 -12.96 -9.41 -32.38
C GLY A 157 -11.88 -8.36 -32.13
N GLU A 158 -11.93 -7.28 -32.89
CA GLU A 158 -10.91 -6.20 -32.82
C GLU A 158 -10.82 -5.57 -31.42
N ARG A 159 -11.97 -5.39 -30.74
CA ARG A 159 -12.08 -4.79 -29.40
C ARG A 159 -12.72 -5.73 -28.38
N THR A 160 -13.09 -6.95 -28.77
CA THR A 160 -13.79 -7.90 -27.92
C THR A 160 -12.94 -9.14 -27.67
N PHE A 161 -13.00 -9.63 -26.43
CA PHE A 161 -12.25 -10.80 -26.02
C PHE A 161 -12.91 -11.47 -24.81
N LEU A 162 -12.54 -12.72 -24.55
CA LEU A 162 -12.84 -13.42 -23.33
C LEU A 162 -11.61 -13.42 -22.43
N LEU A 163 -11.81 -13.16 -21.14
CA LEU A 163 -10.86 -13.52 -20.09
C LEU A 163 -11.27 -14.90 -19.57
N ARG A 164 -10.35 -15.87 -19.68
CA ARG A 164 -10.59 -17.25 -19.24
C ARG A 164 -9.71 -17.64 -18.09
N THR A 165 -10.28 -18.40 -17.17
CA THR A 165 -9.59 -18.99 -16.01
C THR A 165 -9.87 -20.49 -15.98
N GLU A 166 -9.01 -21.28 -15.33
CA GLU A 166 -9.22 -22.72 -15.14
C GLU A 166 -10.30 -22.99 -14.08
N ARG A 167 -10.35 -22.13 -13.06
CA ARG A 167 -11.34 -22.18 -11.97
C ARG A 167 -12.21 -20.93 -11.97
N PRO A 168 -13.39 -20.97 -11.36
CA PRO A 168 -14.23 -19.79 -11.21
C PRO A 168 -13.49 -18.65 -10.48
N VAL A 169 -13.56 -17.45 -11.02
CA VAL A 169 -13.03 -16.21 -10.39
C VAL A 169 -14.13 -15.14 -10.45
N PRO A 170 -15.10 -15.18 -9.51
CA PRO A 170 -16.31 -14.34 -9.55
C PRO A 170 -16.06 -12.85 -9.30
N VAL A 171 -14.85 -12.46 -8.93
CA VAL A 171 -14.45 -11.07 -8.64
C VAL A 171 -13.35 -10.57 -9.59
N LEU A 172 -13.29 -11.15 -10.80
CA LEU A 172 -12.25 -10.82 -11.78
C LEU A 172 -12.29 -9.34 -12.20
N ASP A 173 -13.49 -8.76 -12.30
CA ASP A 173 -13.69 -7.32 -12.56
C ASP A 173 -12.97 -6.43 -11.53
N ARG A 174 -12.93 -6.83 -10.27
CA ARG A 174 -12.24 -6.11 -9.19
C ARG A 174 -10.73 -6.33 -9.23
N LEU A 175 -10.30 -7.54 -9.53
CA LEU A 175 -8.88 -7.88 -9.65
C LEU A 175 -8.24 -7.11 -10.81
N MET A 176 -8.95 -7.01 -11.94
CA MET A 176 -8.47 -6.28 -13.12
C MET A 176 -8.27 -4.78 -12.90
N ALA A 177 -8.81 -4.20 -11.83
CA ALA A 177 -8.53 -2.80 -11.45
C ALA A 177 -7.06 -2.56 -11.05
N ASN A 178 -6.32 -3.61 -10.73
CA ASN A 178 -4.91 -3.54 -10.34
C ASN A 178 -3.94 -3.84 -11.50
N ILE A 179 -4.45 -4.19 -12.69
CA ILE A 179 -3.63 -4.50 -13.87
C ILE A 179 -3.62 -3.30 -14.81
N HIS A 180 -2.55 -2.51 -14.80
CA HIS A 180 -2.39 -1.39 -15.71
C HIS A 180 -2.04 -1.87 -17.12
N ILE A 181 -2.76 -1.35 -18.11
CA ILE A 181 -2.53 -1.68 -19.51
C ILE A 181 -1.54 -0.68 -20.09
N THR A 182 -0.47 -1.21 -20.68
CA THR A 182 0.58 -0.45 -21.37
C THR A 182 0.74 -1.01 -22.78
N PRO A 183 1.27 -0.22 -23.74
CA PRO A 183 1.48 -0.72 -25.09
C PRO A 183 2.34 -2.00 -25.10
N ALA A 184 1.93 -3.02 -25.87
CA ALA A 184 2.65 -4.28 -25.97
C ALA A 184 4.12 -4.10 -26.42
N LYS A 185 4.41 -3.03 -27.17
CA LYS A 185 5.75 -2.64 -27.58
C LYS A 185 6.60 -2.06 -26.44
N ALA A 186 5.97 -1.53 -25.38
CA ALA A 186 6.63 -0.89 -24.24
C ALA A 186 6.91 -1.91 -23.14
N ASN A 187 7.75 -2.90 -23.43
CA ASN A 187 8.03 -4.02 -22.53
C ASN A 187 9.38 -3.92 -21.81
N ARG A 188 10.20 -2.91 -22.14
CA ARG A 188 11.49 -2.69 -21.47
C ARG A 188 11.35 -1.77 -20.27
N PRO A 189 12.18 -1.91 -19.24
CA PRO A 189 12.12 -1.07 -18.03
C PRO A 189 12.14 0.44 -18.36
N GLU A 190 12.93 0.88 -19.35
CA GLU A 190 13.04 2.29 -19.76
C GLU A 190 11.72 2.80 -20.35
N GLU A 191 11.04 1.98 -21.13
CA GLU A 191 9.75 2.31 -21.74
C GLU A 191 8.64 2.36 -20.68
N LEU A 192 8.70 1.46 -19.70
CA LEU A 192 7.79 1.48 -18.56
C LEU A 192 8.01 2.70 -17.64
N GLN A 193 9.23 3.26 -17.61
CA GLN A 193 9.52 4.50 -16.89
C GLN A 193 9.18 5.77 -17.70
N SER A 194 8.97 5.67 -19.02
CA SER A 194 8.67 6.83 -19.88
C SER A 194 7.37 7.56 -19.55
N GLY A 195 6.49 6.93 -18.75
CA GLY A 195 5.17 7.48 -18.44
C GLY A 195 4.17 7.39 -19.59
N LEU A 196 4.43 6.55 -20.60
CA LEU A 196 3.47 6.24 -21.65
C LEU A 196 2.26 5.51 -21.05
N GLY A 197 1.08 6.03 -21.29
CA GLY A 197 -0.17 5.48 -20.75
C GLY A 197 -1.38 6.15 -21.37
N SER A 198 -2.56 5.63 -21.07
CA SER A 198 -3.87 6.09 -21.56
C SER A 198 -4.58 7.03 -20.57
N GLY A 199 -3.93 7.38 -19.46
CA GLY A 199 -4.51 8.17 -18.38
C GLY A 199 -4.69 9.66 -18.73
N PRO A 200 -5.37 10.42 -17.85
CA PRO A 200 -5.65 11.85 -18.04
C PRO A 200 -4.40 12.74 -18.03
N TYR A 201 -3.29 12.22 -17.51
CA TYR A 201 -2.01 12.91 -17.47
C TYR A 201 -0.91 12.05 -18.10
N ARG A 202 0.16 12.72 -18.54
CA ARG A 202 1.41 12.11 -18.98
C ARG A 202 2.59 12.66 -18.21
N VAL A 203 3.62 11.89 -17.99
CA VAL A 203 4.86 12.35 -17.36
C VAL A 203 5.63 13.20 -18.36
N VAL A 204 6.02 14.41 -17.97
CA VAL A 204 6.85 15.31 -18.77
C VAL A 204 8.23 15.51 -18.17
N SER A 205 8.38 15.25 -16.90
CA SER A 205 9.67 15.25 -16.20
C SER A 205 9.62 14.28 -15.02
N ALA A 206 10.68 13.51 -14.88
CA ALA A 206 10.89 12.61 -13.76
C ALA A 206 12.32 12.77 -13.24
N ASN A 207 12.46 13.21 -12.00
CA ASN A 207 13.72 13.23 -11.29
C ASN A 207 13.61 12.28 -10.07
N GLY A 208 13.78 10.99 -10.33
CA GLY A 208 13.66 9.96 -9.28
C GLY A 208 14.67 10.14 -8.14
N GLY A 209 15.85 10.68 -8.43
CA GLY A 209 16.87 10.98 -7.41
C GLY A 209 16.47 12.11 -6.45
N ALA A 210 15.70 13.09 -6.94
CA ALA A 210 15.14 14.17 -6.13
C ALA A 210 13.70 13.89 -5.63
N GLY A 211 13.12 12.74 -5.98
CA GLY A 211 11.75 12.40 -5.65
C GLY A 211 10.72 13.35 -6.26
N GLU A 212 10.95 13.86 -7.47
CA GLU A 212 10.06 14.81 -8.13
C GLU A 212 9.56 14.29 -9.48
N TYR A 213 8.27 14.46 -9.72
CA TYR A 213 7.63 14.17 -11.00
C TYR A 213 6.75 15.35 -11.43
N THR A 214 6.79 15.67 -12.71
CA THR A 214 5.87 16.63 -13.30
C THR A 214 5.00 15.92 -14.32
N LEU A 215 3.69 16.05 -14.13
CA LEU A 215 2.67 15.54 -15.02
C LEU A 215 2.04 16.71 -15.77
N ALA A 216 1.79 16.54 -17.05
CA ALA A 216 0.99 17.47 -17.86
C ALA A 216 -0.28 16.76 -18.34
N ARG A 217 -1.33 17.52 -18.60
CA ARG A 217 -2.57 17.01 -19.19
C ARG A 217 -2.25 16.21 -20.47
N ASN A 218 -2.87 15.05 -20.59
CA ASN A 218 -2.79 14.23 -21.79
C ASN A 218 -3.85 14.68 -22.79
N THR A 219 -3.45 15.32 -23.89
CA THR A 219 -4.36 15.82 -24.93
C THR A 219 -5.07 14.70 -25.69
N GLU A 220 -4.48 13.49 -25.71
CA GLU A 220 -5.05 12.29 -26.34
C GLU A 220 -6.01 11.53 -25.40
N TYR A 221 -6.24 12.07 -24.20
CA TYR A 221 -7.13 11.40 -23.23
C TYR A 221 -8.57 11.34 -23.75
N TRP A 222 -9.10 10.15 -23.83
CA TRP A 222 -10.44 9.83 -24.36
C TRP A 222 -11.60 10.36 -23.50
N GLY A 223 -11.36 10.56 -22.21
CA GLY A 223 -12.37 11.05 -21.25
C GLY A 223 -12.43 12.58 -21.19
N LYS A 224 -13.19 13.07 -20.19
CA LYS A 224 -13.22 14.51 -19.93
C LYS A 224 -11.84 15.00 -19.52
N GLN A 225 -11.35 16.02 -20.20
CA GLN A 225 -10.06 16.64 -19.87
C GLN A 225 -10.04 17.16 -18.43
N PRO A 226 -9.02 16.83 -17.64
CA PRO A 226 -8.90 17.34 -16.27
C PRO A 226 -8.74 18.87 -16.28
N PRO A 227 -9.35 19.60 -15.31
CA PRO A 227 -9.27 21.06 -15.26
C PRO A 227 -7.85 21.60 -15.01
N VAL A 228 -7.03 20.86 -14.26
CA VAL A 228 -5.64 21.24 -13.94
C VAL A 228 -4.71 20.83 -15.08
N ASP A 229 -3.91 21.81 -15.57
CA ASP A 229 -2.99 21.57 -16.68
C ASP A 229 -1.74 20.79 -16.29
N LYS A 230 -1.25 21.04 -15.08
CA LYS A 230 0.01 20.52 -14.58
C LYS A 230 -0.10 20.05 -13.14
N VAL A 231 0.46 18.90 -12.85
CA VAL A 231 0.60 18.38 -11.48
C VAL A 231 2.07 18.14 -11.19
N ARG A 232 2.57 18.75 -10.12
CA ARG A 232 3.91 18.52 -9.59
C ARG A 232 3.78 17.61 -8.37
N VAL A 233 4.46 16.48 -8.41
CA VAL A 233 4.47 15.50 -7.32
C VAL A 233 5.85 15.52 -6.68
N ARG A 234 5.90 15.71 -5.37
CA ARG A 234 7.11 15.67 -4.57
C ARG A 234 6.98 14.58 -3.51
N PHE A 235 7.96 13.71 -3.43
CA PHE A 235 8.05 12.73 -2.35
C PHE A 235 8.87 13.33 -1.22
N VAL A 236 8.19 13.65 -0.14
CA VAL A 236 8.78 14.30 1.04
C VAL A 236 8.54 13.36 2.23
N PRO A 237 9.50 12.46 2.56
CA PRO A 237 9.32 11.43 3.60
C PRO A 237 8.97 12.01 4.96
N GLU A 238 9.66 13.08 5.35
CA GLU A 238 9.49 13.69 6.66
C GLU A 238 8.17 14.49 6.76
N GLU A 239 7.30 14.09 7.67
CA GLU A 239 5.99 14.71 7.86
C GLU A 239 6.08 16.19 8.20
N SER A 240 6.99 16.57 9.13
CA SER A 240 7.21 17.95 9.53
C SER A 240 7.55 18.85 8.34
N SER A 241 8.33 18.33 7.39
CA SER A 241 8.66 19.05 6.15
C SER A 241 7.45 19.20 5.24
N ARG A 242 6.57 18.18 5.15
CA ARG A 242 5.30 18.28 4.39
C ARG A 242 4.38 19.32 5.00
N VAL A 243 4.25 19.33 6.34
CA VAL A 243 3.42 20.31 7.08
C VAL A 243 3.92 21.73 6.85
N ILE A 244 5.25 21.97 6.97
CA ILE A 244 5.85 23.29 6.72
C ILE A 244 5.61 23.74 5.27
N ALA A 245 5.79 22.86 4.29
CA ALA A 245 5.61 23.16 2.87
C ALA A 245 4.13 23.45 2.51
N LEU A 246 3.17 22.80 3.16
CA LEU A 246 1.74 23.13 3.02
C LEU A 246 1.46 24.53 3.59
N ARG A 247 1.96 24.83 4.80
CA ARG A 247 1.78 26.13 5.46
C ARG A 247 2.37 27.29 4.67
N SER A 248 3.56 27.09 4.08
CA SER A 248 4.22 28.11 3.25
C SER A 248 3.59 28.26 1.84
N GLY A 249 2.73 27.32 1.44
CA GLY A 249 2.13 27.30 0.11
C GLY A 249 3.03 26.70 -0.98
N GLU A 250 4.11 26.06 -0.61
CA GLU A 250 4.96 25.30 -1.53
C GLU A 250 4.28 23.99 -1.99
N LEU A 251 3.48 23.39 -1.10
CA LEU A 251 2.61 22.25 -1.39
C LEU A 251 1.14 22.68 -1.27
N ASP A 252 0.30 22.07 -2.09
CA ASP A 252 -1.15 22.25 -2.06
C ASP A 252 -1.88 21.15 -1.31
N VAL A 253 -1.31 19.95 -1.31
CA VAL A 253 -1.88 18.74 -0.70
C VAL A 253 -0.78 17.97 -0.03
N VAL A 254 -1.01 17.47 1.16
CA VAL A 254 -0.14 16.54 1.90
C VAL A 254 -0.97 15.41 2.48
N ASP A 255 -0.38 14.22 2.47
CA ASP A 255 -1.04 13.00 2.92
C ASP A 255 -0.33 12.36 4.13
N THR A 256 -0.91 11.29 4.63
CA THR A 256 -0.34 10.44 5.68
C THR A 256 0.13 11.29 6.85
N LEU A 257 -0.81 12.09 7.36
CA LEU A 257 -0.59 12.94 8.52
C LEU A 257 -0.81 12.14 9.81
N THR A 258 -0.02 12.48 10.82
CA THR A 258 -0.36 12.09 12.19
C THR A 258 -1.59 12.89 12.65
N PRO A 259 -2.35 12.39 13.64
CA PRO A 259 -3.46 13.12 14.22
C PRO A 259 -3.06 14.51 14.74
N ASP A 260 -1.92 14.60 15.42
CA ASP A 260 -1.38 15.87 15.94
C ASP A 260 -1.17 16.90 14.83
N SER A 261 -0.55 16.48 13.73
CA SER A 261 -0.35 17.36 12.57
C SER A 261 -1.65 17.75 11.90
N ALA A 262 -2.60 16.82 11.81
CA ALA A 262 -3.93 17.09 11.24
C ALA A 262 -4.71 18.09 12.10
N GLU A 263 -4.72 17.95 13.43
CA GLU A 263 -5.34 18.90 14.36
C GLU A 263 -4.71 20.30 14.25
N GLN A 264 -3.38 20.38 14.24
CA GLN A 264 -2.67 21.66 14.05
C GLN A 264 -3.01 22.33 12.72
N LEU A 265 -3.17 21.56 11.65
CA LEU A 265 -3.50 22.08 10.32
C LEU A 265 -4.98 22.48 10.21
N ALA A 266 -5.89 21.77 10.85
CA ALA A 266 -7.33 22.07 10.85
C ALA A 266 -7.64 23.45 11.43
N GLY A 267 -6.81 23.97 12.33
CA GLY A 267 -6.93 25.30 12.90
C GLY A 267 -6.42 26.45 12.02
N LEU A 268 -5.82 26.16 10.86
CA LEU A 268 -5.19 27.18 10.02
C LEU A 268 -6.16 27.74 8.96
N PRO A 269 -6.25 29.07 8.80
CA PRO A 269 -7.00 29.66 7.71
C PRO A 269 -6.48 29.21 6.34
N GLY A 270 -7.39 28.89 5.43
CA GLY A 270 -7.04 28.48 4.07
C GLY A 270 -6.55 27.02 3.93
N VAL A 271 -6.72 26.21 4.97
CA VAL A 271 -6.40 24.77 4.98
C VAL A 271 -7.61 23.97 5.42
N ALA A 272 -7.93 22.92 4.68
CA ALA A 272 -8.95 21.95 5.04
C ALA A 272 -8.28 20.58 5.29
N VAL A 273 -8.64 19.94 6.40
CA VAL A 273 -8.27 18.56 6.70
C VAL A 273 -9.42 17.64 6.33
N GLN A 274 -9.10 16.53 5.69
CA GLN A 274 -10.05 15.49 5.31
C GLN A 274 -9.65 14.18 5.96
N GLU A 275 -10.62 13.51 6.57
CA GLU A 275 -10.51 12.16 7.11
C GLU A 275 -11.34 11.21 6.27
N THR A 276 -10.81 10.02 6.00
CA THR A 276 -11.51 8.97 5.28
C THR A 276 -11.27 7.63 5.98
N PRO A 277 -12.33 6.82 6.24
CA PRO A 277 -12.16 5.48 6.75
C PRO A 277 -11.23 4.66 5.87
N GLY A 278 -10.25 3.97 6.47
CA GLY A 278 -9.32 3.14 5.73
C GLY A 278 -9.88 1.76 5.40
N VAL A 279 -9.45 1.20 4.30
CA VAL A 279 -9.70 -0.20 3.92
C VAL A 279 -8.49 -1.10 4.21
N ARG A 280 -7.52 -0.58 4.94
CA ARG A 280 -6.35 -1.30 5.40
C ARG A 280 -6.61 -1.78 6.83
N ILE A 281 -6.30 -3.05 7.12
CA ILE A 281 -6.20 -3.53 8.48
C ILE A 281 -4.73 -3.50 8.90
N CYS A 282 -4.42 -2.84 10.01
CA CYS A 282 -3.15 -2.93 10.71
C CYS A 282 -3.32 -3.90 11.87
N GLN A 283 -2.38 -4.79 12.06
CA GLN A 283 -2.48 -5.83 13.06
C GLN A 283 -1.12 -6.24 13.61
N LEU A 284 -1.11 -6.65 14.84
CA LEU A 284 0.01 -7.31 15.51
C LEU A 284 -0.14 -8.82 15.28
N PHE A 285 0.28 -9.30 14.11
CA PHE A 285 0.04 -10.65 13.65
C PHE A 285 1.04 -11.64 14.26
N TYR A 286 0.59 -12.81 14.70
CA TYR A 286 1.47 -13.84 15.24
C TYR A 286 2.25 -14.59 14.16
N ASN A 287 3.44 -15.05 14.52
CA ASN A 287 4.22 -15.97 13.70
C ASN A 287 3.66 -17.39 13.77
N PHE A 288 2.97 -17.82 12.74
CA PHE A 288 2.39 -19.17 12.65
C PHE A 288 3.41 -20.26 12.27
N ARG A 289 4.70 -19.90 12.10
CA ARG A 289 5.80 -20.86 11.89
C ARG A 289 6.42 -21.36 13.20
N LYS A 290 5.90 -20.95 14.33
CA LYS A 290 6.36 -21.46 15.63
C LYS A 290 6.15 -22.98 15.69
N PRO A 291 7.17 -23.75 16.19
CA PRO A 291 7.07 -25.19 16.26
C PRO A 291 5.99 -25.63 17.24
N GLU A 292 5.49 -26.85 17.05
CA GLU A 292 4.64 -27.51 18.02
C GLU A 292 5.32 -27.53 19.40
N GLY A 293 4.58 -27.18 20.46
CA GLY A 293 5.13 -27.00 21.82
C GLY A 293 5.60 -25.59 22.14
N HIS A 294 5.74 -24.69 21.16
CA HIS A 294 5.93 -23.27 21.47
C HIS A 294 4.61 -22.68 21.99
N PRO A 295 4.61 -21.87 23.10
CA PRO A 295 3.36 -21.33 23.66
C PRO A 295 2.47 -20.62 22.63
N LEU A 296 3.05 -19.85 21.70
CA LEU A 296 2.28 -19.15 20.66
C LEU A 296 1.71 -20.07 19.55
N ALA A 297 2.06 -21.36 19.50
CA ALA A 297 1.38 -22.31 18.64
C ALA A 297 -0.03 -22.66 19.17
N ASP A 298 -0.27 -22.52 20.48
CA ASP A 298 -1.57 -22.73 21.11
C ASP A 298 -2.48 -21.49 20.96
N ALA A 299 -3.63 -21.65 20.31
CA ALA A 299 -4.62 -20.58 20.14
C ALA A 299 -5.14 -20.03 21.48
N ARG A 300 -5.14 -20.84 22.54
CA ARG A 300 -5.57 -20.41 23.89
C ARG A 300 -4.60 -19.42 24.49
N VAL A 301 -3.29 -19.61 24.27
CA VAL A 301 -2.25 -18.66 24.69
C VAL A 301 -2.38 -17.36 23.88
N ARG A 302 -2.56 -17.44 22.56
CA ARG A 302 -2.78 -16.24 21.73
C ARG A 302 -4.03 -15.48 22.18
N HIS A 303 -5.13 -16.17 22.47
CA HIS A 303 -6.35 -15.55 23.01
C HIS A 303 -6.11 -14.90 24.39
N ALA A 304 -5.39 -15.59 25.30
CA ALA A 304 -5.07 -15.03 26.60
C ALA A 304 -4.29 -13.70 26.49
N LEU A 305 -3.36 -13.62 25.53
CA LEU A 305 -2.57 -12.42 25.30
C LEU A 305 -3.40 -11.24 24.78
N THR A 306 -4.48 -11.47 24.03
CA THR A 306 -5.33 -10.36 23.55
C THR A 306 -5.98 -9.60 24.69
N TYR A 307 -6.28 -10.24 25.81
CA TYR A 307 -6.83 -9.57 26.99
C TYR A 307 -5.85 -8.61 27.69
N ALA A 308 -4.55 -8.70 27.37
CA ALA A 308 -3.55 -7.78 27.92
C ALA A 308 -3.55 -6.40 27.25
N ILE A 309 -4.15 -6.27 26.06
CA ILE A 309 -4.04 -5.07 25.24
C ILE A 309 -5.28 -4.18 25.44
N ASP A 310 -5.08 -2.99 25.98
CA ASP A 310 -6.09 -1.93 26.04
C ASP A 310 -6.17 -1.20 24.68
N GLY A 311 -6.92 -1.78 23.75
CA GLY A 311 -7.07 -1.23 22.41
C GLY A 311 -7.78 0.12 22.37
N GLU A 312 -8.67 0.39 23.33
CA GLU A 312 -9.36 1.68 23.43
C GLU A 312 -8.39 2.79 23.83
N SER A 313 -7.52 2.54 24.82
CA SER A 313 -6.50 3.51 25.20
C SER A 313 -5.45 3.71 24.11
N LEU A 314 -5.05 2.66 23.39
CA LEU A 314 -4.16 2.79 22.23
C LEU A 314 -4.76 3.71 21.15
N ILE A 315 -6.05 3.55 20.84
CA ILE A 315 -6.72 4.40 19.83
C ILE A 315 -6.85 5.83 20.35
N ARG A 316 -7.33 6.03 21.56
CA ARG A 316 -7.57 7.35 22.13
C ARG A 316 -6.29 8.11 22.44
N ASP A 317 -5.32 7.47 23.14
CA ASP A 317 -4.19 8.18 23.75
C ASP A 317 -2.91 8.15 22.88
N VAL A 318 -2.77 7.13 22.02
CA VAL A 318 -1.59 6.96 21.15
C VAL A 318 -1.91 7.33 19.71
N LEU A 319 -3.05 6.87 19.19
CA LEU A 319 -3.47 7.14 17.82
C LEU A 319 -4.41 8.36 17.70
N ILE A 320 -4.76 9.00 18.82
CA ILE A 320 -5.55 10.24 18.90
C ILE A 320 -6.80 10.14 18.01
N ASP A 321 -7.58 9.08 18.21
CA ASP A 321 -8.81 8.75 17.48
C ASP A 321 -8.67 8.64 15.95
N SER A 322 -7.44 8.53 15.41
CA SER A 322 -7.19 8.35 13.97
C SER A 322 -7.31 6.91 13.48
N ALA A 323 -7.89 6.04 14.28
CA ALA A 323 -8.12 4.65 13.94
C ALA A 323 -9.47 4.17 14.47
N GLU A 324 -9.96 3.08 13.93
CA GLU A 324 -11.11 2.34 14.42
C GLU A 324 -10.65 0.96 14.92
N ALA A 325 -11.16 0.50 16.05
CA ALA A 325 -10.89 -0.85 16.54
C ALA A 325 -11.38 -1.87 15.53
N ALA A 326 -10.58 -2.90 15.25
CA ALA A 326 -11.04 -3.98 14.39
C ALA A 326 -12.11 -4.81 15.11
N GLU A 327 -13.26 -4.94 14.48
CA GLU A 327 -14.38 -5.81 14.94
C GLU A 327 -14.44 -7.10 14.12
N GLY A 328 -13.33 -7.45 13.48
CA GLY A 328 -13.20 -8.63 12.63
C GLY A 328 -11.78 -8.80 12.10
N VAL A 329 -11.63 -9.75 11.19
CA VAL A 329 -10.35 -10.14 10.59
C VAL A 329 -9.99 -9.36 9.32
N VAL A 330 -10.91 -8.52 8.85
CA VAL A 330 -10.73 -7.56 7.75
C VAL A 330 -11.51 -6.28 8.07
N PRO A 331 -11.19 -5.13 7.44
CA PRO A 331 -11.94 -3.89 7.67
C PRO A 331 -13.42 -4.04 7.28
N LEU A 332 -14.32 -3.55 8.13
CA LEU A 332 -15.77 -3.61 7.92
C LEU A 332 -16.25 -2.81 6.71
N ALA A 333 -15.46 -1.86 6.22
CA ALA A 333 -15.74 -1.12 5.00
C ALA A 333 -15.71 -1.99 3.73
N LEU A 334 -15.03 -3.15 3.77
CA LEU A 334 -14.94 -4.04 2.61
C LEU A 334 -16.25 -4.81 2.38
N GLN A 335 -16.65 -4.95 1.12
CA GLN A 335 -17.82 -5.77 0.77
C GLN A 335 -17.60 -7.21 1.21
N GLY A 336 -18.61 -7.81 1.85
CA GLY A 336 -18.54 -9.16 2.40
C GLY A 336 -17.82 -9.28 3.74
N ALA A 337 -17.37 -8.15 4.32
CA ALA A 337 -16.85 -8.14 5.70
C ALA A 337 -17.99 -8.28 6.71
N VAL A 338 -17.72 -8.99 7.80
CA VAL A 338 -18.67 -9.14 8.92
C VAL A 338 -17.97 -8.91 10.25
N ARG A 339 -18.75 -8.49 11.24
CA ARG A 339 -18.29 -8.43 12.63
C ARG A 339 -18.13 -9.85 13.16
N THR A 340 -16.94 -10.18 13.62
CA THR A 340 -16.66 -11.51 14.21
C THR A 340 -16.40 -11.44 15.70
N GLY A 341 -15.97 -10.30 16.20
CA GLY A 341 -15.70 -10.07 17.63
C GLY A 341 -14.87 -8.81 17.85
N THR A 342 -14.60 -8.51 19.10
CA THR A 342 -13.76 -7.41 19.55
C THR A 342 -12.64 -7.91 20.46
N TYR A 343 -11.54 -7.18 20.52
CA TYR A 343 -10.46 -7.43 21.48
C TYR A 343 -10.85 -6.84 22.83
N ALA A 344 -11.19 -7.70 23.78
CA ALA A 344 -11.58 -7.26 25.12
C ALA A 344 -10.35 -7.05 26.01
N TYR A 345 -10.30 -5.96 26.76
CA TYR A 345 -9.25 -5.69 27.74
C TYR A 345 -9.63 -6.23 29.12
N ASP A 346 -8.86 -7.18 29.64
CA ASP A 346 -8.95 -7.72 31.00
C ASP A 346 -7.58 -8.31 31.42
N PRO A 347 -6.66 -7.50 31.92
CA PRO A 347 -5.31 -7.95 32.25
C PRO A 347 -5.29 -8.97 33.41
N ARG A 348 -6.30 -8.96 34.29
CA ARG A 348 -6.43 -9.99 35.36
C ARG A 348 -6.74 -11.35 34.75
N ARG A 349 -7.66 -11.38 33.79
CA ARG A 349 -8.02 -12.58 33.02
C ARG A 349 -6.84 -13.08 32.18
N ALA A 350 -6.13 -12.18 31.50
CA ALA A 350 -4.90 -12.49 30.75
C ALA A 350 -3.91 -13.24 31.63
N LYS A 351 -3.57 -12.66 32.80
CA LYS A 351 -2.62 -13.23 33.75
C LYS A 351 -3.07 -14.60 34.28
N ALA A 352 -4.36 -14.75 34.63
CA ALA A 352 -4.91 -16.01 35.12
C ALA A 352 -4.86 -17.12 34.04
N LEU A 353 -5.22 -16.79 32.79
CA LEU A 353 -5.18 -17.72 31.68
C LEU A 353 -3.74 -18.13 31.30
N LEU A 354 -2.82 -17.17 31.22
CA LEU A 354 -1.41 -17.47 30.93
C LEU A 354 -0.82 -18.40 31.99
N LYS A 355 -1.11 -18.16 33.24
CA LYS A 355 -0.71 -19.05 34.33
C LYS A 355 -1.29 -20.46 34.19
N SER A 356 -2.57 -20.58 33.84
CA SER A 356 -3.23 -21.90 33.67
C SER A 356 -2.72 -22.68 32.46
N LEU A 357 -2.00 -22.01 31.55
CA LEU A 357 -1.42 -22.55 30.32
C LEU A 357 0.11 -22.68 30.40
N ASP A 358 0.70 -22.51 31.62
CA ASP A 358 2.16 -22.52 31.85
C ASP A 358 2.92 -21.54 30.93
N ALA A 359 2.34 -20.34 30.70
CA ALA A 359 2.86 -19.32 29.79
C ALA A 359 3.12 -17.96 30.48
N GLU A 360 3.21 -17.90 31.82
CA GLU A 360 3.42 -16.65 32.56
C GLU A 360 4.82 -16.02 32.38
N ASP A 361 5.83 -16.81 32.02
CA ASP A 361 7.20 -16.34 31.79
C ASP A 361 7.52 -16.17 30.30
N LEU A 362 6.49 -16.04 29.46
CA LEU A 362 6.62 -15.93 28.01
C LEU A 362 7.52 -14.74 27.63
N ARG A 363 8.42 -15.00 26.70
CA ARG A 363 9.27 -13.97 26.06
C ARG A 363 8.88 -13.88 24.59
N ILE A 364 8.64 -12.67 24.10
CA ILE A 364 8.26 -12.44 22.71
C ILE A 364 9.09 -11.32 22.09
N THR A 365 9.35 -11.45 20.79
CA THR A 365 9.95 -10.41 19.97
C THR A 365 8.90 -9.84 19.03
N ILE A 366 8.62 -8.54 19.15
CA ILE A 366 7.72 -7.80 18.27
C ILE A 366 8.58 -7.07 17.24
N MET A 367 8.31 -7.28 15.95
CA MET A 367 9.02 -6.59 14.87
C MET A 367 8.07 -5.77 14.01
N TRP A 368 8.56 -4.72 13.35
CA TRP A 368 7.84 -3.93 12.36
C TRP A 368 8.79 -3.15 11.45
N GLU A 369 8.28 -2.66 10.33
CA GLU A 369 8.96 -1.70 9.46
C GLU A 369 8.54 -0.28 9.87
N SER A 370 9.50 0.63 10.00
CA SER A 370 9.23 2.03 10.33
C SER A 370 8.33 2.69 9.27
N GLY A 371 7.30 3.41 9.72
CA GLY A 371 6.31 4.04 8.84
C GLY A 371 5.24 3.08 8.30
N GLU A 372 5.06 1.93 8.94
CA GLU A 372 3.98 1.00 8.59
C GLU A 372 2.60 1.63 8.79
N PHE A 373 2.44 2.42 9.84
CA PHE A 373 1.31 3.32 10.09
C PHE A 373 1.76 4.50 10.98
N ALA A 374 0.95 5.57 11.01
CA ALA A 374 1.25 6.72 11.87
C ALA A 374 1.26 6.31 13.35
N GLY A 375 2.33 6.66 14.08
CA GLY A 375 2.48 6.33 15.50
C GLY A 375 2.90 4.88 15.79
N ASP A 376 3.38 4.12 14.80
CA ASP A 376 3.73 2.70 14.94
C ASP A 376 4.69 2.43 16.10
N THR A 377 5.75 3.21 16.24
CA THR A 377 6.72 3.04 17.34
C THR A 377 6.06 3.21 18.71
N SER A 378 5.26 4.26 18.88
CA SER A 378 4.56 4.52 20.16
C SER A 378 3.55 3.42 20.49
N VAL A 379 2.86 2.88 19.50
CA VAL A 379 1.97 1.72 19.69
C VAL A 379 2.76 0.50 20.15
N MET A 380 3.93 0.20 19.52
CA MET A 380 4.74 -0.96 19.91
C MET A 380 5.29 -0.82 21.32
N GLU A 381 5.73 0.38 21.72
CA GLU A 381 6.20 0.66 23.08
C GLU A 381 5.08 0.49 24.12
N ALA A 382 3.90 1.04 23.87
CA ALA A 382 2.74 0.89 24.74
C ALA A 382 2.31 -0.59 24.88
N VAL A 383 2.33 -1.36 23.81
CA VAL A 383 2.04 -2.80 23.82
C VAL A 383 3.04 -3.57 24.68
N VAL A 384 4.33 -3.21 24.63
CA VAL A 384 5.35 -3.83 25.51
C VAL A 384 5.05 -3.60 26.98
N ASP A 385 4.67 -2.38 27.35
CA ASP A 385 4.32 -2.06 28.74
C ASP A 385 3.06 -2.81 29.20
N MET A 386 2.01 -2.88 28.37
CA MET A 386 0.80 -3.66 28.67
C MET A 386 1.09 -5.15 28.84
N LEU A 387 1.95 -5.73 28.01
CA LEU A 387 2.36 -7.14 28.13
C LEU A 387 3.17 -7.40 29.41
N LYS A 388 4.03 -6.47 29.81
CA LYS A 388 4.80 -6.52 31.05
C LYS A 388 3.87 -6.59 32.28
N ASP A 389 2.75 -5.88 32.28
CA ASP A 389 1.79 -5.87 33.38
C ASP A 389 1.15 -7.24 33.63
N VAL A 390 1.10 -8.09 32.62
CA VAL A 390 0.61 -9.48 32.75
C VAL A 390 1.74 -10.52 32.88
N GLY A 391 3.01 -10.07 32.99
CA GLY A 391 4.17 -10.93 33.22
C GLY A 391 4.93 -11.34 31.95
N VAL A 392 4.45 -10.96 30.77
CA VAL A 392 5.09 -11.27 29.49
C VAL A 392 6.23 -10.27 29.19
N ARG A 393 7.40 -10.78 28.82
CA ARG A 393 8.57 -9.97 28.48
C ARG A 393 8.64 -9.80 26.96
N ALA A 394 8.34 -8.61 26.48
CA ALA A 394 8.43 -8.29 25.08
C ALA A 394 9.70 -7.47 24.76
N SER A 395 10.31 -7.75 23.63
CA SER A 395 11.42 -6.98 23.04
C SER A 395 11.03 -6.45 21.67
N LEU A 396 11.51 -5.28 21.32
CA LEU A 396 11.19 -4.59 20.07
C LEU A 396 12.32 -4.72 19.05
N ARG A 397 11.95 -4.92 17.78
CA ARG A 397 12.86 -4.91 16.65
C ARG A 397 12.28 -4.11 15.49
N GLN A 398 12.77 -2.92 15.28
CA GLN A 398 12.40 -2.05 14.16
C GLN A 398 13.29 -2.32 12.95
N PHE A 399 12.71 -2.25 11.78
CA PHE A 399 13.40 -2.32 10.48
C PHE A 399 13.19 -1.02 9.72
N GLU A 400 14.21 -0.61 8.96
CA GLU A 400 14.08 0.49 8.01
C GLU A 400 13.23 0.07 6.79
N PRO A 401 12.52 1.01 6.15
CA PRO A 401 11.75 0.74 4.95
C PRO A 401 12.59 0.11 3.84
N GLY A 402 12.10 -1.02 3.30
CA GLY A 402 12.84 -1.76 2.26
C GLY A 402 14.02 -2.58 2.78
N GLY A 403 14.19 -2.69 4.11
CA GLY A 403 15.22 -3.50 4.75
C GLY A 403 14.91 -5.01 4.74
N ASP A 404 15.58 -5.73 5.64
CA ASP A 404 15.53 -7.21 5.67
C ASP A 404 14.22 -7.79 6.26
N ILE A 405 13.24 -6.95 6.66
CA ILE A 405 12.00 -7.42 7.30
C ILE A 405 11.28 -8.48 6.47
N LEU A 406 11.33 -8.38 5.13
CA LEU A 406 10.72 -9.38 4.26
C LEU A 406 11.35 -10.77 4.44
N LYS A 407 12.68 -10.87 4.58
CA LYS A 407 13.37 -12.14 4.85
C LYS A 407 12.94 -12.71 6.20
N TRP A 408 12.81 -11.87 7.22
CA TRP A 408 12.36 -12.27 8.54
C TRP A 408 10.91 -12.76 8.49
N ARG A 409 10.04 -11.98 7.85
CA ARG A 409 8.63 -12.32 7.65
C ARG A 409 8.45 -13.66 6.93
N GLN A 410 9.35 -14.01 6.01
CA GLN A 410 9.39 -15.29 5.32
C GLN A 410 10.06 -16.43 6.14
N GLY A 411 10.50 -16.16 7.38
CA GLY A 411 11.21 -17.14 8.21
C GLY A 411 12.62 -17.46 7.69
N ARG A 412 13.27 -16.53 6.98
CA ARG A 412 14.62 -16.68 6.41
C ARG A 412 15.66 -15.76 7.07
N GLY A 413 15.24 -14.87 7.96
CA GLY A 413 16.10 -13.91 8.65
C GLY A 413 16.51 -14.40 10.03
N GLY A 414 15.62 -14.32 10.98
CA GLY A 414 15.81 -14.70 12.37
C GLY A 414 14.49 -15.04 13.04
N ASP A 415 14.53 -15.29 14.36
CA ASP A 415 13.32 -15.61 15.12
C ASP A 415 12.57 -14.36 15.53
N TRP A 416 11.24 -14.44 15.50
CA TRP A 416 10.31 -13.41 15.90
C TRP A 416 8.96 -14.04 16.29
N ASP A 417 8.12 -13.30 17.00
CA ASP A 417 6.87 -13.82 17.57
C ASP A 417 5.65 -13.08 17.06
N VAL A 418 5.73 -11.75 16.98
CA VAL A 418 4.66 -10.87 16.54
C VAL A 418 5.22 -9.88 15.54
N ILE A 419 4.45 -9.55 14.52
CA ILE A 419 4.80 -8.50 13.55
C ILE A 419 3.69 -7.45 13.49
N GLY A 420 4.06 -6.18 13.63
CA GLY A 420 3.22 -5.06 13.24
C GLY A 420 3.22 -4.93 11.72
N ASN A 421 2.08 -5.20 11.08
CA ASN A 421 1.95 -5.14 9.63
C ASN A 421 0.54 -4.80 9.21
N GLY A 422 0.40 -4.09 8.09
CA GLY A 422 -0.90 -3.77 7.51
C GLY A 422 -1.16 -4.55 6.22
N PHE A 423 -2.43 -4.84 5.96
CA PHE A 423 -2.87 -5.46 4.72
C PHE A 423 -3.93 -4.59 4.02
N PRO A 424 -3.70 -4.15 2.78
CA PRO A 424 -4.61 -3.24 2.08
C PRO A 424 -5.77 -3.99 1.43
N GLY A 425 -6.96 -3.41 1.48
CA GLY A 425 -8.18 -3.90 0.80
C GLY A 425 -8.38 -3.32 -0.59
N THR A 426 -7.36 -3.38 -1.46
CA THR A 426 -7.32 -2.67 -2.75
C THR A 426 -8.40 -3.03 -3.75
N THR A 427 -9.06 -4.17 -3.59
CA THR A 427 -10.17 -4.62 -4.45
C THR A 427 -11.55 -4.21 -3.92
N GLY A 428 -11.59 -3.58 -2.73
CA GLY A 428 -12.84 -3.23 -2.07
C GLY A 428 -13.63 -4.43 -1.54
N GLN A 429 -13.04 -5.63 -1.46
CA GLN A 429 -13.73 -6.86 -1.08
C GLN A 429 -12.96 -7.69 -0.05
N ALA A 430 -13.69 -8.24 0.92
CA ALA A 430 -13.13 -9.08 1.99
C ALA A 430 -12.46 -10.36 1.43
N LEU A 431 -13.03 -10.98 0.39
CA LEU A 431 -12.51 -12.23 -0.19
C LEU A 431 -11.02 -12.13 -0.52
N THR A 432 -10.59 -11.09 -1.21
CA THR A 432 -9.20 -10.95 -1.64
C THR A 432 -8.24 -10.68 -0.48
N SER A 433 -8.69 -9.93 0.54
CA SER A 433 -7.93 -9.72 1.77
C SER A 433 -7.78 -11.03 2.55
N LEU A 434 -8.86 -11.81 2.64
CA LEU A 434 -8.84 -13.13 3.28
C LEU A 434 -7.92 -14.10 2.53
N GLN A 435 -7.96 -14.11 1.18
CA GLN A 435 -7.04 -14.92 0.35
C GLN A 435 -5.57 -14.54 0.59
N GLY A 436 -5.27 -13.26 0.63
CA GLY A 436 -3.91 -12.78 0.83
C GLY A 436 -3.34 -13.07 2.22
N MET A 437 -4.15 -12.94 3.27
CA MET A 437 -3.69 -13.11 4.65
C MET A 437 -3.83 -14.56 5.15
N TYR A 438 -4.89 -15.27 4.76
CA TYR A 438 -5.27 -16.54 5.37
C TYR A 438 -5.32 -17.71 4.38
N GLY A 439 -5.04 -17.48 3.09
CA GLY A 439 -4.98 -18.49 2.03
C GLY A 439 -3.64 -19.23 1.96
N GLY A 440 -3.20 -19.80 3.08
CA GLY A 440 -1.93 -20.52 3.21
C GLY A 440 -2.08 -22.02 2.98
N THR A 441 -1.37 -22.57 1.98
CA THR A 441 -1.23 -24.01 1.78
C THR A 441 0.15 -24.50 2.19
N ALA A 442 0.28 -25.80 2.47
CA ALA A 442 1.57 -26.42 2.75
C ALA A 442 2.57 -26.25 1.57
N GLU A 443 2.07 -26.18 0.34
CA GLU A 443 2.87 -25.91 -0.85
C GLU A 443 3.42 -24.49 -0.87
N LYS A 444 2.56 -23.50 -0.67
CA LYS A 444 2.98 -22.10 -0.53
C LYS A 444 3.97 -21.91 0.62
N GLU A 445 3.78 -22.62 1.75
CA GLU A 445 4.71 -22.52 2.87
C GLU A 445 6.08 -23.14 2.56
N ARG A 446 6.18 -24.17 1.72
CA ARG A 446 7.49 -24.69 1.26
C ARG A 446 8.32 -23.63 0.53
N THR A 447 7.67 -22.73 -0.20
CA THR A 447 8.29 -21.58 -0.88
C THR A 447 8.35 -20.31 -0.02
N ARG A 448 7.78 -20.36 1.20
CA ARG A 448 7.63 -19.22 2.11
C ARG A 448 6.73 -18.10 1.56
N ASP A 449 5.77 -18.45 0.70
CA ASP A 449 4.80 -17.51 0.09
C ASP A 449 3.50 -17.40 0.89
N THR A 450 3.47 -17.85 2.15
CA THR A 450 2.33 -17.67 3.05
C THR A 450 2.49 -16.41 3.89
N TYR A 451 1.36 -15.76 4.17
CA TYR A 451 1.35 -14.61 5.08
C TYR A 451 1.66 -15.10 6.51
N MET A 452 2.81 -14.73 7.03
CA MET A 452 3.31 -15.03 8.39
C MET A 452 3.29 -16.54 8.76
N GLY A 453 3.32 -17.43 7.77
CA GLY A 453 3.25 -18.87 7.99
C GLY A 453 1.85 -19.39 8.31
N TYR A 454 0.81 -18.59 8.08
CA TYR A 454 -0.57 -19.02 8.35
C TYR A 454 -0.99 -20.13 7.38
N VAL A 455 -1.03 -21.36 7.88
CA VAL A 455 -1.42 -22.57 7.14
C VAL A 455 -2.36 -23.38 8.02
N ILE A 456 -3.67 -23.26 7.79
CA ILE A 456 -4.70 -24.02 8.50
C ILE A 456 -5.61 -24.69 7.48
N PRO A 457 -5.50 -26.01 7.27
CA PRO A 457 -6.19 -26.72 6.18
C PRO A 457 -7.70 -26.56 6.14
N ARG A 458 -8.36 -26.41 7.29
CA ARG A 458 -9.81 -26.16 7.34
C ARG A 458 -10.17 -24.77 6.78
N ILE A 459 -9.34 -23.76 7.09
CA ILE A 459 -9.54 -22.38 6.63
C ILE A 459 -9.31 -22.32 5.12
N GLU A 460 -8.25 -22.96 4.63
CA GLU A 460 -7.95 -23.00 3.20
C GLU A 460 -9.10 -23.62 2.39
N ARG A 461 -9.69 -24.72 2.88
CA ARG A 461 -10.87 -25.32 2.21
C ARG A 461 -12.05 -24.35 2.16
N GLN A 462 -12.43 -23.74 3.29
CA GLN A 462 -13.51 -22.76 3.35
C GLN A 462 -13.26 -21.56 2.45
N LEU A 463 -12.03 -21.10 2.39
CA LEU A 463 -11.63 -20.00 1.54
C LEU A 463 -11.72 -20.36 0.06
N SER A 464 -11.24 -21.56 -0.33
CA SER A 464 -11.35 -22.07 -1.70
C SER A 464 -12.82 -22.20 -2.13
N ASP A 465 -13.67 -22.71 -1.24
CA ASP A 465 -15.12 -22.84 -1.50
C ASP A 465 -15.80 -21.47 -1.68
N ALA A 466 -15.43 -20.48 -0.88
CA ALA A 466 -15.94 -19.11 -1.02
C ALA A 466 -15.40 -18.43 -2.28
N ALA A 467 -14.12 -18.64 -2.61
CA ALA A 467 -13.44 -18.00 -3.73
C ALA A 467 -13.98 -18.43 -5.10
N THR A 468 -14.53 -19.64 -5.19
CA THR A 468 -15.08 -20.21 -6.43
C THR A 468 -16.60 -20.09 -6.54
N GLU A 469 -17.28 -19.59 -5.50
CA GLU A 469 -18.73 -19.42 -5.48
C GLU A 469 -19.17 -18.25 -6.37
N THR A 470 -19.98 -18.52 -7.36
CA THR A 470 -20.46 -17.52 -8.34
C THR A 470 -21.74 -16.82 -7.91
N ASP A 471 -22.58 -17.47 -7.08
CA ASP A 471 -23.72 -16.80 -6.47
C ASP A 471 -23.25 -15.84 -5.38
N ALA A 472 -23.57 -14.57 -5.50
CA ALA A 472 -23.08 -13.52 -4.60
C ALA A 472 -23.58 -13.70 -3.17
N ALA A 473 -24.84 -14.07 -2.97
CA ALA A 473 -25.44 -14.23 -1.64
C ALA A 473 -24.87 -15.47 -0.92
N GLU A 474 -24.67 -16.57 -1.66
CA GLU A 474 -24.03 -17.77 -1.13
C GLU A 474 -22.56 -17.51 -0.79
N ARG A 475 -21.84 -16.79 -1.65
CA ARG A 475 -20.47 -16.38 -1.40
C ARG A 475 -20.36 -15.53 -0.12
N ASP A 476 -21.25 -14.56 0.07
CA ASP A 476 -21.26 -13.73 1.28
C ASP A 476 -21.54 -14.56 2.55
N ARG A 477 -22.42 -15.55 2.48
CA ARG A 477 -22.65 -16.49 3.59
C ARG A 477 -21.41 -17.33 3.91
N LYS A 478 -20.72 -17.85 2.89
CA LYS A 478 -19.48 -18.61 3.04
C LYS A 478 -18.37 -17.73 3.61
N LEU A 479 -18.25 -16.47 3.14
CA LEU A 479 -17.29 -15.50 3.66
C LEU A 479 -17.54 -15.14 5.13
N ALA A 480 -18.80 -14.99 5.53
CA ALA A 480 -19.14 -14.75 6.92
C ALA A 480 -18.69 -15.91 7.83
N ALA A 481 -19.03 -17.16 7.45
CA ALA A 481 -18.61 -18.34 8.19
C ALA A 481 -17.08 -18.49 8.26
N LEU A 482 -16.39 -18.20 7.15
CA LEU A 482 -14.93 -18.19 7.08
C LEU A 482 -14.32 -17.16 8.03
N GLN A 483 -14.84 -15.93 8.08
CA GLN A 483 -14.31 -14.87 8.94
C GLN A 483 -14.43 -15.24 10.43
N HIS A 484 -15.54 -15.83 10.86
CA HIS A 484 -15.66 -16.38 12.22
C HIS A 484 -14.64 -17.49 12.48
N ALA A 485 -14.48 -18.42 11.51
CA ALA A 485 -13.51 -19.51 11.67
C ALA A 485 -12.05 -19.01 11.74
N VAL A 486 -11.71 -17.95 11.02
CA VAL A 486 -10.39 -17.28 11.13
C VAL A 486 -10.26 -16.59 12.49
N TRP A 487 -11.27 -15.84 12.91
CA TRP A 487 -11.26 -15.14 14.21
C TRP A 487 -10.96 -16.11 15.36
N ASP A 488 -11.58 -17.28 15.38
CA ASP A 488 -11.40 -18.31 16.40
C ASP A 488 -9.96 -18.87 16.46
N THR A 489 -9.11 -18.59 15.47
CA THR A 489 -7.70 -18.95 15.51
C THR A 489 -6.84 -17.95 16.25
N TRP A 490 -7.39 -16.79 16.60
CA TRP A 490 -6.68 -15.67 17.23
C TRP A 490 -5.40 -15.31 16.46
N PRO A 491 -5.52 -14.85 15.21
CA PRO A 491 -4.37 -14.65 14.35
C PRO A 491 -3.50 -13.47 14.76
N SER A 492 -4.07 -12.53 15.53
CA SER A 492 -3.42 -11.29 15.93
C SER A 492 -3.56 -11.03 17.42
N LEU A 493 -2.54 -10.41 18.01
CA LEU A 493 -2.54 -9.91 19.38
C LEU A 493 -3.53 -8.74 19.53
N TRP A 494 -3.57 -7.87 18.53
CA TRP A 494 -4.48 -6.74 18.39
C TRP A 494 -4.55 -6.29 16.93
N ALA A 495 -5.65 -5.63 16.56
CA ALA A 495 -5.84 -5.10 15.20
C ALA A 495 -6.72 -3.85 15.22
N PHE A 496 -6.51 -3.00 14.22
CA PHE A 496 -7.25 -1.76 14.01
C PHE A 496 -7.25 -1.37 12.53
N ALA A 497 -8.16 -0.49 12.14
CA ALA A 497 -8.19 0.11 10.82
C ALA A 497 -7.80 1.59 10.94
N PRO A 498 -6.63 2.01 10.44
CA PRO A 498 -6.24 3.41 10.47
C PRO A 498 -7.12 4.20 9.52
N LYS A 499 -7.54 5.39 9.95
CA LYS A 499 -8.14 6.38 9.07
C LYS A 499 -7.04 7.03 8.24
N THR A 500 -7.37 7.46 7.04
CA THR A 500 -6.44 8.23 6.22
C THR A 500 -6.69 9.71 6.42
N LEU A 501 -5.64 10.44 6.81
CA LEU A 501 -5.65 11.88 7.03
C LEU A 501 -4.90 12.60 5.93
N LEU A 502 -5.53 13.62 5.37
CA LEU A 502 -5.01 14.47 4.32
C LEU A 502 -5.29 15.93 4.67
N ALA A 503 -4.35 16.83 4.39
CA ALA A 503 -4.61 18.26 4.42
C ALA A 503 -4.40 18.87 3.02
N ARG A 504 -5.26 19.80 2.67
CA ARG A 504 -5.21 20.54 1.42
C ARG A 504 -5.45 22.03 1.62
N ARG A 505 -4.88 22.84 0.78
CA ARG A 505 -5.21 24.27 0.72
C ARG A 505 -6.61 24.46 0.13
N ASP A 506 -7.33 25.47 0.59
CA ASP A 506 -8.71 25.76 0.16
C ASP A 506 -8.82 26.02 -1.35
N ARG A 507 -7.74 26.48 -1.99
CA ARG A 507 -7.72 26.62 -3.45
C ARG A 507 -7.88 25.29 -4.21
N VAL A 508 -7.65 24.15 -3.56
CA VAL A 508 -7.80 22.82 -4.16
C VAL A 508 -9.21 22.33 -3.93
N GLN A 509 -10.01 22.27 -4.97
CA GLN A 509 -11.39 21.79 -4.93
C GLN A 509 -11.55 20.51 -5.73
N GLY A 510 -12.53 19.66 -5.34
CA GLY A 510 -12.85 18.43 -6.06
C GLY A 510 -11.83 17.29 -5.88
N LEU A 511 -10.83 17.43 -5.00
CA LEU A 511 -9.95 16.35 -4.65
C LEU A 511 -10.73 15.33 -3.82
N ALA A 512 -10.82 14.10 -4.31
CA ALA A 512 -11.42 12.99 -3.60
C ALA A 512 -10.31 12.01 -3.17
N LEU A 513 -10.15 11.87 -1.85
CA LEU A 513 -9.34 10.83 -1.26
C LEU A 513 -10.07 9.50 -1.41
N GLN A 514 -9.38 8.51 -1.97
CA GLN A 514 -9.91 7.16 -2.13
C GLN A 514 -9.62 6.35 -0.86
N PRO A 515 -10.48 5.38 -0.52
CA PRO A 515 -10.24 4.52 0.66
C PRO A 515 -8.89 3.78 0.62
N VAL A 516 -8.32 3.57 -0.56
CA VAL A 516 -6.99 2.96 -0.77
C VAL A 516 -5.84 3.98 -0.73
N ASN A 517 -6.03 5.12 -0.08
CA ASN A 517 -5.05 6.19 0.08
C ASN A 517 -4.44 6.67 -1.26
N SER A 518 -5.29 6.90 -2.24
CA SER A 518 -4.93 7.49 -3.53
C SER A 518 -5.90 8.61 -3.89
N TYR A 519 -5.54 9.48 -4.82
CA TYR A 519 -6.38 10.61 -5.22
C TYR A 519 -6.87 10.46 -6.65
N ASP A 520 -8.12 10.88 -6.87
CA ASP A 520 -8.61 11.10 -8.22
C ASP A 520 -8.29 12.54 -8.65
N LEU A 521 -7.34 12.69 -9.56
CA LEU A 521 -6.91 13.99 -10.07
C LEU A 521 -7.80 14.52 -11.21
N THR A 522 -8.77 13.74 -11.68
CA THR A 522 -9.57 14.09 -12.88
C THR A 522 -10.59 15.20 -12.62
N ALA A 523 -11.06 15.32 -11.38
CA ALA A 523 -12.06 16.32 -10.98
C ALA A 523 -11.48 17.54 -10.25
N VAL A 524 -10.17 17.54 -10.00
CA VAL A 524 -9.50 18.60 -9.24
C VAL A 524 -9.54 19.91 -9.99
N ARG A 525 -9.87 20.98 -9.28
CA ARG A 525 -9.85 22.39 -9.75
C ARG A 525 -9.02 23.23 -8.79
N LEU A 526 -8.38 24.26 -9.32
CA LEU A 526 -7.70 25.27 -8.52
C LEU A 526 -8.50 26.56 -8.60
N GLU A 527 -8.94 27.06 -7.45
CA GLU A 527 -9.55 28.36 -7.29
C GLU A 527 -8.46 29.38 -7.00
N GLY A 528 -8.53 30.53 -7.67
CA GLY A 528 -7.52 31.58 -7.61
C GLY A 528 -7.52 32.38 -6.31
#